data_885d269a29af09dc30f37d28a6f25f3d
#
_entry.id   885d269a29af09dc30f37d28a6f25f3d
#
_cell.length_a   1.000
_cell.length_b   1.000
_cell.length_c   1.000
_cell.angle_alpha   90.00
_cell.angle_beta   90.00
_cell.angle_gamma   90.00
#
_symmetry.space_group_name_H-M   'P 1'
#
loop_
_entity.id
_entity.type
_entity.pdbx_description
1 polymer ?
#
loop_
_entity_poly.entity_id
_entity_poly.type
_entity_poly.pdbx_seq_one_letter_code
_entity_poly.pdbx_strand_id
1 'polypeptide(L)'
;LALLTAAVAFSGLACAQQAGTPPPAGATAAGEATPAPLPEGAPPRMARIDRAELRTHAMWLADDARRGRLTGSKGQQEAAKYVADHFKELGLKPLGDKKGYLQHYPLEKVSLEASTSLSFGATKLNTGLAVFASGDADRLALSGRFAWCGGGKPEELPQALKGRIPVVALRTPPRGQGTVADFGALQRIADIAREAASREAAAIVIALLDDQGAFANAINYGALQPEHPVLRFQGQGREAQKPRIPVMVLNKENGAKLLEHLQVTLGDDGKLVPPATEKATGKLALGVRTDPKATASNVVAVLEGRELAREAIVYSAHMDHVGVRIDGDPFNGADDNASGTSGLLEIAQAFAEGEPPARSVVFLAVSGEELGLWGSAWFADHPTWPADRIVANVNIDMIGRAEVKDGRIHMQVTPSHAHEKYSTIVRDSVAMAGKLNISLSSGDTYYQRSDHYNFAKKGIPVVFFCDGEHPDYHQVTDHPDRLDYASMEAVARLAFWTGWEVANRRERPRDLGAQPAW
;
A
#
# COMPACT_ATOMS: atom_id res chain seq x y z
N LEU A 1 12.75 18.87 -3.77
CA LEU A 1 13.29 19.10 -2.39
C LEU A 1 12.16 19.04 -1.35
N ALA A 2 10.94 19.46 -1.64
CA ALA A 2 9.84 19.46 -0.68
C ALA A 2 9.25 18.06 -0.38
N LEU A 3 9.44 17.07 -1.25
CA LEU A 3 9.11 15.66 -0.97
C LEU A 3 10.20 14.98 -0.11
N LEU A 4 11.44 15.46 -0.19
CA LEU A 4 12.56 14.97 0.62
C LEU A 4 12.48 15.43 2.09
N THR A 5 11.88 16.60 2.38
CA THR A 5 11.86 17.14 3.74
C THR A 5 10.81 16.53 4.68
N ALA A 6 9.84 15.77 4.17
CA ALA A 6 8.89 15.04 5.03
C ALA A 6 9.37 13.61 5.38
N ALA A 7 10.37 13.09 4.65
CA ALA A 7 10.98 11.78 4.91
C ALA A 7 12.24 11.88 5.80
N VAL A 8 12.78 13.09 6.03
CA VAL A 8 14.06 13.29 6.77
C VAL A 8 13.88 13.32 8.30
N ALA A 9 12.66 13.22 8.82
CA ALA A 9 12.45 13.13 10.28
C ALA A 9 12.63 11.70 10.85
N PHE A 10 13.08 10.74 10.05
CA PHE A 10 13.37 9.37 10.49
C PHE A 10 14.80 8.95 10.17
N SER A 11 15.77 9.64 10.75
CA SER A 11 17.14 9.14 10.85
C SER A 11 17.37 8.63 12.28
N GLY A 12 17.54 7.35 12.44
CA GLY A 12 18.08 6.86 13.68
C GLY A 12 17.91 5.38 13.92
N LEU A 13 18.99 4.66 13.82
CA LEU A 13 19.31 3.31 14.28
C LEU A 13 18.67 2.14 13.51
N ALA A 14 19.43 1.72 12.51
CA ALA A 14 19.35 0.34 12.02
C ALA A 14 19.81 -0.62 13.12
N CYS A 15 18.89 -1.38 13.70
CA CYS A 15 19.23 -2.58 14.45
C CYS A 15 19.42 -3.69 13.41
N ALA A 16 20.67 -4.15 13.23
CA ALA A 16 21.00 -5.24 12.33
C ALA A 16 20.38 -6.54 12.88
N GLN A 17 19.26 -6.97 12.30
CA GLN A 17 18.79 -8.35 12.45
C GLN A 17 19.37 -9.20 11.33
N GLN A 18 20.00 -10.30 11.72
CA GLN A 18 20.57 -11.29 10.82
C GLN A 18 19.46 -11.91 9.96
N ALA A 19 19.73 -11.97 8.65
CA ALA A 19 18.87 -12.64 7.69
C ALA A 19 18.66 -14.11 8.06
N GLY A 20 17.46 -14.44 8.51
CA GLY A 20 17.00 -15.83 8.60
C GLY A 20 16.81 -16.40 7.20
N THR A 21 17.25 -17.63 6.98
CA THR A 21 17.02 -18.40 5.75
C THR A 21 15.52 -18.53 5.49
N PRO A 22 15.05 -18.37 4.26
CA PRO A 22 13.64 -18.57 3.93
C PRO A 22 13.20 -20.01 4.23
N PRO A 23 12.00 -20.23 4.77
CA PRO A 23 11.48 -21.58 4.97
C PRO A 23 11.33 -22.30 3.61
N PRO A 24 11.53 -23.64 3.57
CA PRO A 24 11.46 -24.38 2.31
C PRO A 24 10.05 -24.31 1.72
N ALA A 25 9.98 -24.07 0.41
CA ALA A 25 8.76 -24.19 -0.36
C ALA A 25 8.27 -25.63 -0.29
N GLY A 26 7.12 -25.88 0.36
CA GLY A 26 6.55 -27.21 0.44
C GLY A 26 5.86 -27.59 1.76
N ALA A 27 5.34 -26.63 2.52
CA ALA A 27 4.41 -26.98 3.60
C ALA A 27 3.06 -27.37 3.00
N THR A 28 2.85 -28.65 2.79
CA THR A 28 1.53 -29.24 2.51
C THR A 28 0.57 -28.84 3.63
N ALA A 29 -0.67 -28.52 3.23
CA ALA A 29 -1.78 -28.21 4.12
C ALA A 29 -1.78 -29.13 5.34
N ALA A 30 -1.42 -28.61 6.49
CA ALA A 30 -1.64 -29.27 7.77
C ALA A 30 -3.15 -29.40 7.95
N GLY A 31 -3.61 -30.62 8.25
CA GLY A 31 -5.01 -30.91 8.44
C GLY A 31 -5.65 -29.91 9.41
N GLU A 32 -6.94 -29.66 9.20
CA GLU A 32 -7.79 -28.80 10.02
C GLU A 32 -7.60 -29.12 11.52
N ALA A 33 -6.72 -28.36 12.15
CA ALA A 33 -6.54 -28.45 13.59
C ALA A 33 -7.79 -27.86 14.24
N THR A 34 -8.42 -28.62 15.12
CA THR A 34 -9.54 -28.16 15.95
C THR A 34 -9.22 -26.79 16.54
N PRO A 35 -10.11 -25.80 16.47
CA PRO A 35 -9.86 -24.47 17.04
C PRO A 35 -9.40 -24.60 18.50
N ALA A 36 -8.36 -23.87 18.86
CA ALA A 36 -7.88 -23.85 20.23
C ALA A 36 -9.03 -23.36 21.15
N PRO A 37 -9.21 -23.97 22.36
CA PRO A 37 -10.22 -23.54 23.28
C PRO A 37 -10.02 -22.07 23.67
N LEU A 38 -11.12 -21.33 23.82
CA LEU A 38 -11.03 -19.94 24.23
C LEU A 38 -10.39 -19.80 25.61
N PRO A 39 -9.50 -18.82 25.82
CA PRO A 39 -8.91 -18.58 27.12
C PRO A 39 -9.94 -18.10 28.15
N GLU A 40 -9.63 -18.32 29.43
CA GLU A 40 -10.50 -17.87 30.52
C GLU A 40 -10.76 -16.35 30.47
N GLY A 41 -12.03 -15.98 30.55
CA GLY A 41 -12.50 -14.60 30.49
C GLY A 41 -12.65 -14.03 29.07
N ALA A 42 -12.37 -14.82 28.05
CA ALA A 42 -12.62 -14.40 26.67
C ALA A 42 -14.12 -14.35 26.35
N PRO A 43 -14.57 -13.36 25.55
CA PRO A 43 -15.95 -13.32 25.09
C PRO A 43 -16.29 -14.56 24.24
N PRO A 44 -17.39 -15.29 24.52
CA PRO A 44 -17.73 -16.51 23.78
C PRO A 44 -17.81 -16.31 22.25
N ARG A 45 -18.21 -15.11 21.79
CA ARG A 45 -18.33 -14.75 20.36
C ARG A 45 -16.99 -14.72 19.64
N MET A 46 -15.88 -14.60 20.38
CA MET A 46 -14.56 -14.69 19.79
C MET A 46 -14.33 -16.02 19.04
N ALA A 47 -15.08 -17.06 19.38
CA ALA A 47 -15.07 -18.35 18.69
C ALA A 47 -15.60 -18.25 17.24
N ARG A 48 -16.34 -17.19 16.91
CA ARG A 48 -16.86 -16.97 15.54
C ARG A 48 -15.80 -16.52 14.54
N ILE A 49 -14.66 -16.00 15.02
CA ILE A 49 -13.54 -15.66 14.15
C ILE A 49 -12.93 -16.98 13.70
N ASP A 50 -13.11 -17.27 12.41
CA ASP A 50 -12.79 -18.57 11.81
C ASP A 50 -11.66 -18.49 10.79
N ARG A 51 -10.72 -19.41 10.91
CA ARG A 51 -9.53 -19.48 10.05
C ARG A 51 -9.87 -19.72 8.58
N ALA A 52 -10.85 -20.55 8.28
CA ALA A 52 -11.22 -20.87 6.91
C ALA A 52 -11.95 -19.69 6.26
N GLU A 53 -12.75 -18.94 7.02
CA GLU A 53 -13.39 -17.73 6.54
C GLU A 53 -12.37 -16.61 6.33
N LEU A 54 -11.43 -16.39 7.26
CA LEU A 54 -10.26 -15.49 7.07
C LEU A 54 -9.51 -15.81 5.78
N ARG A 55 -9.24 -17.10 5.54
CA ARG A 55 -8.59 -17.54 4.30
C ARG A 55 -9.42 -17.22 3.07
N THR A 56 -10.72 -17.46 3.13
CA THR A 56 -11.63 -17.18 2.01
C THR A 56 -11.62 -15.71 1.64
N HIS A 57 -11.69 -14.81 2.63
CA HIS A 57 -11.63 -13.38 2.43
C HIS A 57 -10.27 -12.93 1.86
N ALA A 58 -9.17 -13.39 2.45
CA ALA A 58 -7.82 -13.02 2.00
C ALA A 58 -7.54 -13.52 0.57
N MET A 59 -7.92 -14.76 0.25
CA MET A 59 -7.80 -15.33 -1.10
C MET A 59 -8.61 -14.52 -2.12
N TRP A 60 -9.81 -14.06 -1.77
CA TRP A 60 -10.62 -13.25 -2.67
C TRP A 60 -10.04 -11.84 -2.86
N LEU A 61 -9.64 -11.18 -1.76
CA LEU A 61 -9.10 -9.82 -1.80
C LEU A 61 -7.75 -9.77 -2.54
N ALA A 62 -6.86 -10.71 -2.28
CA ALA A 62 -5.53 -10.78 -2.86
C ALA A 62 -5.44 -11.59 -4.18
N ASP A 63 -6.58 -11.84 -4.84
CA ASP A 63 -6.61 -12.51 -6.14
C ASP A 63 -6.13 -11.58 -7.27
N ASP A 64 -5.41 -12.10 -8.26
CA ASP A 64 -4.89 -11.36 -9.42
C ASP A 64 -5.96 -10.54 -10.16
N ALA A 65 -7.22 -11.01 -10.15
CA ALA A 65 -8.34 -10.31 -10.75
C ALA A 65 -8.62 -8.94 -10.10
N ARG A 66 -8.18 -8.74 -8.86
CA ARG A 66 -8.28 -7.45 -8.16
C ARG A 66 -7.21 -6.47 -8.59
N ARG A 67 -6.23 -6.90 -9.41
CA ARG A 67 -5.20 -6.04 -9.99
C ARG A 67 -4.51 -5.16 -8.95
N GLY A 68 -4.21 -5.74 -7.77
CA GLY A 68 -3.55 -5.05 -6.66
C GLY A 68 -4.34 -3.89 -6.04
N ARG A 69 -5.63 -3.86 -6.19
CA ARG A 69 -6.60 -2.97 -5.49
C ARG A 69 -6.21 -1.50 -5.36
N LEU A 70 -5.44 -0.97 -6.34
CA LEU A 70 -5.04 0.44 -6.28
C LEU A 70 -6.25 1.34 -6.06
N THR A 71 -6.15 2.26 -5.11
CA THR A 71 -7.19 3.23 -4.80
C THR A 71 -7.75 3.90 -6.07
N GLY A 72 -9.08 3.99 -6.18
CA GLY A 72 -9.77 4.53 -7.35
C GLY A 72 -9.74 3.65 -8.60
N SER A 73 -9.13 2.46 -8.54
CA SER A 73 -9.18 1.46 -9.61
C SER A 73 -10.45 0.61 -9.53
N LYS A 74 -10.68 -0.18 -10.58
CA LYS A 74 -11.77 -1.17 -10.59
C LYS A 74 -11.59 -2.22 -9.48
N GLY A 75 -10.36 -2.71 -9.26
CA GLY A 75 -10.07 -3.71 -8.23
C GLY A 75 -10.39 -3.20 -6.82
N GLN A 76 -10.06 -1.95 -6.51
CA GLN A 76 -10.44 -1.35 -5.22
C GLN A 76 -11.96 -1.16 -5.09
N GLN A 77 -12.66 -0.76 -6.18
CA GLN A 77 -14.12 -0.64 -6.16
C GLN A 77 -14.81 -2.00 -5.94
N GLU A 78 -14.26 -3.07 -6.52
CA GLU A 78 -14.72 -4.44 -6.28
C GLU A 78 -14.47 -4.87 -4.83
N ALA A 79 -13.31 -4.54 -4.25
CA ALA A 79 -13.02 -4.78 -2.84
C ALA A 79 -13.97 -4.02 -1.92
N ALA A 80 -14.23 -2.74 -2.20
CA ALA A 80 -15.19 -1.93 -1.45
C ALA A 80 -16.62 -2.52 -1.53
N LYS A 81 -17.02 -2.99 -2.71
CA LYS A 81 -18.31 -3.66 -2.88
C LYS A 81 -18.37 -4.96 -2.08
N TYR A 82 -17.32 -5.77 -2.11
CA TYR A 82 -17.23 -7.03 -1.37
C TYR A 82 -17.40 -6.81 0.13
N VAL A 83 -16.67 -5.85 0.70
CA VAL A 83 -16.77 -5.48 2.11
C VAL A 83 -18.18 -4.95 2.44
N ALA A 84 -18.74 -4.09 1.60
CA ALA A 84 -20.07 -3.52 1.81
C ALA A 84 -21.18 -4.59 1.76
N ASP A 85 -21.08 -5.53 0.82
CA ASP A 85 -22.03 -6.65 0.72
C ASP A 85 -21.94 -7.54 1.96
N HIS A 86 -20.75 -7.85 2.44
CA HIS A 86 -20.56 -8.63 3.67
C HIS A 86 -21.15 -7.93 4.89
N PHE A 87 -20.91 -6.64 5.09
CA PHE A 87 -21.54 -5.88 6.17
C PHE A 87 -23.05 -5.88 6.08
N LYS A 88 -23.59 -5.82 4.87
CA LYS A 88 -25.04 -5.91 4.62
C LYS A 88 -25.61 -7.28 4.96
N GLU A 89 -24.93 -8.36 4.60
CA GLU A 89 -25.30 -9.74 4.92
C GLU A 89 -25.33 -9.99 6.42
N LEU A 90 -24.42 -9.37 7.17
CA LEU A 90 -24.40 -9.39 8.63
C LEU A 90 -25.50 -8.52 9.28
N GLY A 91 -26.30 -7.80 8.49
CA GLY A 91 -27.35 -6.92 9.02
C GLY A 91 -26.85 -5.64 9.67
N LEU A 92 -25.57 -5.27 9.47
CA LEU A 92 -25.03 -4.01 9.96
C LEU A 92 -25.69 -2.83 9.24
N LYS A 93 -25.89 -1.72 9.95
CA LYS A 93 -26.49 -0.54 9.34
C LYS A 93 -25.45 0.24 8.52
N PRO A 94 -25.85 0.73 7.32
CA PRO A 94 -24.97 1.59 6.52
C PRO A 94 -24.73 2.92 7.24
N LEU A 95 -23.46 3.38 7.21
CA LEU A 95 -23.05 4.63 7.83
C LEU A 95 -22.26 5.53 6.85
N GLY A 96 -22.30 5.26 5.56
CA GLY A 96 -21.71 6.10 4.51
C GLY A 96 -22.66 7.16 3.96
N ASP A 97 -22.32 7.68 2.79
CA ASP A 97 -23.08 8.74 2.12
C ASP A 97 -24.48 8.28 1.73
N LYS A 98 -25.44 9.21 1.79
CA LYS A 98 -26.82 8.97 1.33
C LYS A 98 -27.46 7.71 1.90
N LYS A 99 -27.09 7.35 3.14
CA LYS A 99 -27.52 6.11 3.82
C LYS A 99 -27.04 4.82 3.12
N GLY A 100 -25.94 4.88 2.38
CA GLY A 100 -25.22 3.74 1.82
C GLY A 100 -24.04 3.33 2.72
N TYR A 101 -23.27 2.34 2.27
CA TYR A 101 -22.06 1.90 2.97
C TYR A 101 -20.82 2.67 2.54
N LEU A 102 -20.84 3.35 1.39
CA LEU A 102 -19.67 4.05 0.84
C LEU A 102 -19.62 5.49 1.36
N GLN A 103 -18.48 5.90 1.89
CA GLN A 103 -18.13 7.30 2.15
C GLN A 103 -17.13 7.74 1.08
N HIS A 104 -17.58 8.58 0.15
CA HIS A 104 -16.73 9.06 -0.94
C HIS A 104 -15.89 10.25 -0.51
N TYR A 105 -14.69 10.32 -1.07
CA TYR A 105 -13.83 11.49 -0.94
C TYR A 105 -13.26 11.93 -2.30
N PRO A 106 -13.03 13.23 -2.48
CA PRO A 106 -12.65 13.79 -3.77
C PRO A 106 -11.17 13.57 -4.08
N LEU A 107 -10.90 13.19 -5.32
CA LEU A 107 -9.55 13.02 -5.86
C LEU A 107 -9.41 13.75 -7.19
N GLU A 108 -8.18 14.03 -7.59
CA GLU A 108 -7.80 14.28 -8.98
C GLU A 108 -7.13 13.00 -9.51
N LYS A 109 -7.57 12.54 -10.67
CA LYS A 109 -7.02 11.35 -11.33
C LYS A 109 -6.33 11.76 -12.62
N VAL A 110 -5.03 11.49 -12.71
CA VAL A 110 -4.23 11.70 -13.91
C VAL A 110 -3.96 10.35 -14.58
N SER A 111 -4.30 10.22 -15.85
CA SER A 111 -4.21 8.95 -16.59
C SER A 111 -3.52 9.15 -17.94
N LEU A 112 -2.90 8.10 -18.47
CA LEU A 112 -2.44 8.09 -19.85
C LEU A 112 -3.64 7.97 -20.81
N GLU A 113 -3.59 8.72 -21.93
CA GLU A 113 -4.48 8.48 -23.05
C GLU A 113 -4.02 7.25 -23.85
N ALA A 114 -4.96 6.56 -24.51
CA ALA A 114 -4.66 5.40 -25.36
C ALA A 114 -3.74 5.74 -26.57
N SER A 115 -3.56 7.03 -26.86
CA SER A 115 -2.63 7.54 -27.89
C SER A 115 -1.17 7.43 -27.47
N THR A 116 -0.88 7.29 -26.16
CA THR A 116 0.50 7.20 -25.63
C THR A 116 1.18 5.96 -26.19
N SER A 117 2.31 6.15 -26.86
CA SER A 117 3.02 5.05 -27.51
C SER A 117 4.45 5.43 -27.89
N LEU A 118 5.29 4.41 -28.05
CA LEU A 118 6.59 4.49 -28.72
C LEU A 118 6.56 3.60 -29.96
N SER A 119 6.92 4.14 -31.13
CA SER A 119 6.96 3.40 -32.39
C SER A 119 8.35 3.45 -33.01
N PHE A 120 8.84 2.29 -33.49
CA PHE A 120 10.12 2.17 -34.18
C PHE A 120 10.09 0.95 -35.11
N GLY A 121 10.64 1.07 -36.31
CA GLY A 121 10.50 0.04 -37.33
C GLY A 121 9.03 -0.32 -37.57
N ALA A 122 8.69 -1.58 -37.47
CA ALA A 122 7.31 -2.10 -37.52
C ALA A 122 6.63 -2.19 -36.14
N THR A 123 7.35 -1.89 -35.06
CA THR A 123 6.88 -2.06 -33.67
C THR A 123 6.16 -0.80 -33.19
N LYS A 124 5.03 -1.00 -32.52
CA LYS A 124 4.32 0.04 -31.76
C LYS A 124 4.04 -0.48 -30.35
N LEU A 125 4.58 0.19 -29.36
CA LEU A 125 4.42 -0.12 -27.94
C LEU A 125 3.39 0.85 -27.34
N ASN A 126 2.34 0.33 -26.72
CA ASN A 126 1.32 1.08 -25.98
C ASN A 126 0.99 0.44 -24.62
N THR A 127 1.62 -0.67 -24.29
CA THR A 127 1.62 -1.36 -22.99
C THR A 127 3.04 -1.65 -22.55
N GLY A 128 3.25 -2.06 -21.31
CA GLY A 128 4.59 -2.32 -20.77
C GLY A 128 5.46 -1.05 -20.77
N LEU A 129 4.81 0.08 -20.55
CA LEU A 129 5.45 1.39 -20.46
C LEU A 129 4.86 2.21 -19.30
N ALA A 130 5.67 3.11 -18.76
CA ALA A 130 5.26 4.06 -17.75
C ALA A 130 5.77 5.47 -18.12
N VAL A 131 5.12 6.52 -17.65
CA VAL A 131 5.50 7.89 -17.97
C VAL A 131 5.53 8.76 -16.72
N PHE A 132 6.68 9.35 -16.43
CA PHE A 132 6.75 10.51 -15.54
C PHE A 132 6.42 11.75 -16.38
N ALA A 133 5.21 12.28 -16.22
CA ALA A 133 4.75 13.44 -16.97
C ALA A 133 5.42 14.73 -16.46
N SER A 134 5.87 15.58 -17.37
CA SER A 134 6.26 16.95 -17.04
C SER A 134 5.03 17.83 -16.90
N GLY A 135 5.05 18.80 -15.96
CA GLY A 135 3.90 19.61 -15.59
C GLY A 135 3.16 20.34 -16.69
N ASP A 136 3.81 20.60 -17.81
CA ASP A 136 3.31 21.48 -18.88
C ASP A 136 2.99 20.75 -20.19
N ALA A 137 3.17 19.43 -20.27
CA ALA A 137 2.97 18.67 -21.50
C ALA A 137 1.89 17.59 -21.31
N ASP A 138 0.61 18.01 -21.40
CA ASP A 138 -0.51 17.07 -21.51
C ASP A 138 -0.46 16.28 -22.83
N ARG A 139 0.22 16.81 -23.86
CA ARG A 139 0.40 16.17 -25.15
C ARG A 139 1.78 16.49 -25.75
N LEU A 140 2.46 15.44 -26.19
CA LEU A 140 3.73 15.54 -26.91
C LEU A 140 3.71 14.57 -28.08
N ALA A 141 4.15 15.03 -29.26
CA ALA A 141 4.45 14.20 -30.41
C ALA A 141 5.86 14.53 -30.89
N LEU A 142 6.76 13.56 -30.79
CA LEU A 142 8.15 13.69 -31.19
C LEU A 142 8.46 12.62 -32.23
N SER A 143 9.05 13.02 -33.35
CA SER A 143 9.60 12.13 -34.36
C SER A 143 11.05 12.49 -34.62
N GLY A 144 11.94 11.53 -34.57
CA GLY A 144 13.36 11.83 -34.72
C GLY A 144 14.26 10.59 -34.69
N ARG A 145 15.55 10.83 -34.82
CA ARG A 145 16.55 9.79 -34.61
C ARG A 145 16.71 9.51 -33.13
N PHE A 146 16.89 8.24 -32.80
CA PHE A 146 17.32 7.89 -31.47
C PHE A 146 18.75 8.36 -31.22
N ALA A 147 19.05 8.72 -29.97
CA ALA A 147 20.37 9.00 -29.47
C ALA A 147 20.70 8.04 -28.35
N TRP A 148 21.69 7.20 -28.52
CA TRP A 148 22.14 6.32 -27.45
C TRP A 148 22.85 7.12 -26.35
N CYS A 149 22.45 6.95 -25.10
CA CYS A 149 22.92 7.67 -23.94
C CYS A 149 23.42 6.75 -22.82
N GLY A 150 23.84 5.52 -23.15
CA GLY A 150 24.42 4.58 -22.20
C GLY A 150 23.55 4.30 -20.98
N GLY A 151 24.14 4.37 -19.80
CA GLY A 151 23.47 4.28 -18.50
C GLY A 151 22.96 5.63 -17.99
N GLY A 152 22.97 6.67 -18.80
CA GLY A 152 22.47 8.02 -18.45
C GLY A 152 23.41 8.83 -17.56
N LYS A 153 24.73 8.56 -17.59
CA LYS A 153 25.70 9.43 -16.96
C LYS A 153 25.93 10.68 -17.84
N PRO A 154 26.26 11.85 -17.26
CA PRO A 154 26.42 13.08 -18.02
C PRO A 154 27.40 12.94 -19.21
N GLU A 155 28.49 12.21 -19.04
CA GLU A 155 29.50 11.95 -20.09
C GLU A 155 29.00 11.05 -21.23
N GLU A 156 27.96 10.28 -21.02
CA GLU A 156 27.37 9.36 -21.99
C GLU A 156 26.28 10.03 -22.86
N LEU A 157 25.82 11.22 -22.48
CA LEU A 157 24.83 11.96 -23.26
C LEU A 157 25.50 12.82 -24.34
N PRO A 158 25.02 12.78 -25.60
CA PRO A 158 25.46 13.70 -26.65
C PRO A 158 25.27 15.17 -26.26
N GLN A 159 26.15 16.07 -26.72
CA GLN A 159 26.12 17.50 -26.38
C GLN A 159 24.83 18.21 -26.81
N ALA A 160 24.19 17.76 -27.88
CA ALA A 160 22.91 18.31 -28.36
C ALA A 160 21.94 17.20 -28.64
N LEU A 161 20.74 17.31 -28.04
CA LEU A 161 19.64 16.33 -28.15
C LEU A 161 18.39 16.92 -28.82
N LYS A 162 18.44 18.15 -29.29
CA LYS A 162 17.33 18.80 -29.99
C LYS A 162 16.87 17.98 -31.20
N GLY A 163 15.57 17.65 -31.26
CA GLY A 163 14.98 16.85 -32.34
C GLY A 163 15.38 15.38 -32.35
N ARG A 164 16.05 14.91 -31.29
CA ARG A 164 16.42 13.51 -31.11
C ARG A 164 15.61 12.89 -29.97
N ILE A 165 15.52 11.56 -29.94
CA ILE A 165 14.91 10.78 -28.87
C ILE A 165 16.04 10.11 -28.09
N PRO A 166 16.50 10.66 -26.96
CA PRO A 166 17.53 10.04 -26.12
C PRO A 166 17.02 8.73 -25.53
N VAL A 167 17.87 7.71 -25.53
CA VAL A 167 17.59 6.38 -24.96
C VAL A 167 18.68 6.04 -23.96
N VAL A 168 18.26 5.72 -22.75
CA VAL A 168 19.09 5.27 -21.64
C VAL A 168 18.68 3.85 -21.29
N ALA A 169 19.64 2.99 -20.94
CA ALA A 169 19.34 1.68 -20.37
C ALA A 169 19.73 1.62 -18.90
N LEU A 170 18.82 1.22 -18.04
CA LEU A 170 19.04 1.13 -16.61
C LEU A 170 18.88 -0.30 -16.11
N ARG A 171 19.82 -0.72 -15.27
CA ARG A 171 19.71 -1.93 -14.46
C ARG A 171 19.44 -1.51 -13.02
N THR A 172 18.49 -2.15 -12.39
CA THR A 172 18.23 -1.94 -10.96
C THR A 172 19.47 -2.36 -10.16
N PRO A 173 20.00 -1.50 -9.28
CA PRO A 173 21.05 -1.92 -8.37
C PRO A 173 20.54 -3.07 -7.49
N PRO A 174 21.42 -3.98 -7.02
CA PRO A 174 21.02 -5.00 -6.06
C PRO A 174 20.28 -4.35 -4.88
N ARG A 175 19.22 -5.02 -4.42
CA ARG A 175 18.31 -4.47 -3.43
C ARG A 175 19.04 -4.02 -2.17
N GLY A 176 19.01 -2.72 -1.88
CA GLY A 176 19.20 -2.21 -0.53
C GLY A 176 17.90 -2.39 0.24
N GLN A 177 17.94 -2.63 1.54
CA GLN A 177 16.74 -2.78 2.33
C GLN A 177 15.98 -1.45 2.46
N GLY A 178 14.67 -1.47 2.22
CA GLY A 178 13.70 -0.42 2.55
C GLY A 178 13.48 0.65 1.48
N THR A 179 12.51 1.51 1.76
CA THR A 179 12.03 2.65 0.94
C THR A 179 13.11 3.64 0.50
N VAL A 180 14.24 3.69 1.17
CA VAL A 180 15.39 4.57 0.82
C VAL A 180 15.95 4.24 -0.57
N ALA A 181 15.96 2.96 -0.98
CA ALA A 181 16.43 2.56 -2.30
C ALA A 181 15.52 3.08 -3.42
N ASP A 182 14.22 3.13 -3.19
CA ASP A 182 13.21 3.57 -4.15
C ASP A 182 13.29 5.09 -4.38
N PHE A 183 13.54 5.88 -3.33
CA PHE A 183 13.82 7.31 -3.47
C PHE A 183 15.09 7.59 -4.27
N GLY A 184 16.15 6.79 -4.09
CA GLY A 184 17.36 6.87 -4.89
C GLY A 184 17.11 6.60 -6.37
N ALA A 185 16.23 5.66 -6.69
CA ALA A 185 15.82 5.35 -8.06
C ALA A 185 15.03 6.51 -8.69
N LEU A 186 14.09 7.11 -7.99
CA LEU A 186 13.37 8.31 -8.45
C LEU A 186 14.30 9.48 -8.69
N GLN A 187 15.22 9.73 -7.76
CA GLN A 187 16.22 10.79 -7.91
C GLN A 187 17.10 10.55 -9.15
N ARG A 188 17.52 9.31 -9.40
CA ARG A 188 18.31 8.94 -10.58
C ARG A 188 17.56 9.25 -11.88
N ILE A 189 16.28 8.89 -11.97
CA ILE A 189 15.42 9.20 -13.13
C ILE A 189 15.31 10.72 -13.33
N ALA A 190 15.12 11.47 -12.25
CA ALA A 190 15.00 12.92 -12.28
C ALA A 190 16.31 13.61 -12.72
N ASP A 191 17.46 13.10 -12.28
CA ASP A 191 18.78 13.62 -12.67
C ASP A 191 19.07 13.39 -14.15
N ILE A 192 18.76 12.20 -14.67
CA ILE A 192 18.89 11.88 -16.10
C ILE A 192 17.98 12.81 -16.93
N ALA A 193 16.74 13.00 -16.51
CA ALA A 193 15.80 13.90 -17.20
C ALA A 193 16.27 15.36 -17.18
N ARG A 194 16.85 15.81 -16.08
CA ARG A 194 17.42 17.15 -15.94
C ARG A 194 18.60 17.36 -16.87
N GLU A 195 19.50 16.39 -16.94
CA GLU A 195 20.67 16.43 -17.82
C GLU A 195 20.25 16.42 -19.30
N ALA A 196 19.30 15.56 -19.68
CA ALA A 196 18.77 15.53 -21.06
C ALA A 196 18.06 16.86 -21.43
N ALA A 197 17.30 17.45 -20.51
CA ALA A 197 16.65 18.73 -20.70
C ALA A 197 17.66 19.88 -20.89
N SER A 198 18.79 19.87 -20.17
CA SER A 198 19.86 20.88 -20.35
C SER A 198 20.50 20.84 -21.73
N ARG A 199 20.34 19.72 -22.46
CA ARG A 199 20.80 19.49 -23.82
C ARG A 199 19.68 19.60 -24.87
N GLU A 200 18.63 20.30 -24.55
CA GLU A 200 17.46 20.57 -25.43
C GLU A 200 16.67 19.31 -25.84
N ALA A 201 16.72 18.20 -25.07
CA ALA A 201 15.81 17.08 -25.27
C ALA A 201 14.37 17.47 -24.95
N ALA A 202 13.43 17.05 -25.78
CA ALA A 202 11.98 17.25 -25.53
C ALA A 202 11.36 16.14 -24.69
N ALA A 203 11.94 14.96 -24.66
CA ALA A 203 11.58 13.79 -23.87
C ALA A 203 12.76 12.84 -23.79
N ILE A 204 12.68 11.83 -22.92
CA ILE A 204 13.67 10.75 -22.84
C ILE A 204 12.98 9.39 -22.69
N VAL A 205 13.59 8.35 -23.23
CA VAL A 205 13.17 6.96 -23.11
C VAL A 205 14.19 6.21 -22.23
N ILE A 206 13.70 5.51 -21.22
CA ILE A 206 14.49 4.63 -20.37
C ILE A 206 14.07 3.18 -20.66
N ALA A 207 14.99 2.35 -21.09
CA ALA A 207 14.83 0.91 -21.23
C ALA A 207 15.30 0.21 -19.95
N LEU A 208 14.40 -0.46 -19.23
CA LEU A 208 14.80 -1.27 -18.09
C LEU A 208 15.42 -2.58 -18.56
N LEU A 209 16.49 -2.99 -17.89
CA LEU A 209 17.16 -4.27 -18.11
C LEU A 209 16.63 -5.38 -17.19
N ASP A 210 15.79 -5.00 -16.22
CA ASP A 210 15.05 -5.87 -15.31
C ASP A 210 13.74 -5.19 -14.86
N ASP A 211 12.74 -5.98 -14.44
CA ASP A 211 11.43 -5.49 -13.99
C ASP A 211 11.26 -5.57 -12.47
N GLN A 212 12.34 -5.70 -11.72
CA GLN A 212 12.32 -5.88 -10.27
C GLN A 212 13.14 -4.79 -9.56
N GLY A 213 12.91 -4.68 -8.25
CA GLY A 213 13.70 -3.81 -7.37
C GLY A 213 13.31 -2.34 -7.41
N ALA A 214 14.25 -1.47 -7.02
CA ALA A 214 13.98 -0.07 -6.71
C ALA A 214 13.40 0.75 -7.88
N PHE A 215 13.76 0.48 -9.13
CA PHE A 215 13.18 1.19 -10.27
C PHE A 215 11.73 0.78 -10.51
N ALA A 216 11.39 -0.51 -10.39
CA ALA A 216 10.02 -0.99 -10.56
C ALA A 216 9.09 -0.37 -9.49
N ASN A 217 9.51 -0.35 -8.23
CA ASN A 217 8.78 0.26 -7.15
C ASN A 217 8.66 1.79 -7.35
N ALA A 218 9.75 2.48 -7.67
CA ALA A 218 9.74 3.92 -7.94
C ALA A 218 8.76 4.30 -9.06
N ILE A 219 8.68 3.50 -10.12
CA ILE A 219 7.74 3.68 -11.22
C ILE A 219 6.31 3.52 -10.72
N ASN A 220 6.04 2.52 -9.89
CA ASN A 220 4.72 2.26 -9.35
C ASN A 220 4.17 3.43 -8.52
N TYR A 221 5.02 4.08 -7.73
CA TYR A 221 4.61 5.23 -6.91
C TYR A 221 4.54 6.57 -7.67
N GLY A 222 5.27 6.74 -8.75
CA GLY A 222 5.45 8.07 -9.35
C GLY A 222 5.08 8.22 -10.81
N ALA A 223 4.92 7.13 -11.57
CA ALA A 223 4.69 7.17 -13.00
C ALA A 223 3.26 6.77 -13.39
N LEU A 224 2.77 7.41 -14.43
CA LEU A 224 1.53 7.02 -15.11
C LEU A 224 1.78 5.73 -15.91
N GLN A 225 0.93 4.73 -15.74
CA GLN A 225 0.92 3.52 -16.56
C GLN A 225 -0.46 3.36 -17.22
N PRO A 226 -0.64 2.56 -18.26
CA PRO A 226 -1.94 2.39 -18.92
C PRO A 226 -3.07 2.01 -17.97
N GLU A 227 -2.79 1.14 -16.99
CA GLU A 227 -3.76 0.67 -16.00
C GLU A 227 -3.55 1.27 -14.61
N HIS A 228 -2.54 2.12 -14.44
CA HIS A 228 -2.15 2.68 -13.14
C HIS A 228 -2.11 4.21 -13.22
N PRO A 229 -3.22 4.89 -12.89
CA PRO A 229 -3.26 6.34 -12.84
C PRO A 229 -2.48 6.87 -11.64
N VAL A 230 -1.99 8.10 -11.74
CA VAL A 230 -1.54 8.86 -10.58
C VAL A 230 -2.73 9.61 -9.98
N LEU A 231 -2.93 9.43 -8.70
CA LEU A 231 -3.98 10.10 -7.94
C LEU A 231 -3.41 11.24 -7.11
N ARG A 232 -4.23 12.25 -6.86
CA ARG A 232 -3.91 13.36 -5.97
C ARG A 232 -5.10 13.64 -5.08
N PHE A 233 -4.87 13.81 -3.81
CA PHE A 233 -5.91 14.23 -2.88
C PHE A 233 -6.20 15.72 -3.08
N GLN A 234 -7.48 16.08 -3.28
CA GLN A 234 -7.84 17.48 -3.45
C GLN A 234 -7.55 18.29 -2.19
N GLY A 235 -6.81 19.39 -2.36
CA GLY A 235 -6.45 20.30 -1.26
C GLY A 235 -5.12 19.98 -0.55
N GLN A 236 -4.47 18.88 -0.82
CA GLN A 236 -3.10 18.65 -0.42
C GLN A 236 -2.16 19.08 -1.55
N GLY A 237 -1.81 20.36 -1.56
CA GLY A 237 -0.87 20.94 -2.51
C GLY A 237 0.56 20.45 -2.29
N ARG A 238 0.83 19.20 -2.61
CA ARG A 238 2.19 18.72 -2.85
C ARG A 238 2.43 18.74 -4.34
N GLU A 239 3.02 19.81 -4.85
CA GLU A 239 3.71 19.73 -6.13
C GLU A 239 4.85 18.72 -5.98
N ALA A 240 4.61 17.49 -6.42
CA ALA A 240 5.69 16.56 -6.69
C ALA A 240 6.65 17.27 -7.67
N GLN A 241 7.96 17.21 -7.42
CA GLN A 241 8.94 17.71 -8.38
C GLN A 241 8.76 16.91 -9.68
N LYS A 242 8.06 17.52 -10.62
CA LYS A 242 7.88 16.94 -11.95
C LYS A 242 9.21 17.03 -12.71
N PRO A 243 9.59 16.01 -13.47
CA PRO A 243 10.75 16.14 -14.35
C PRO A 243 10.54 17.29 -15.33
N ARG A 244 11.61 17.99 -15.72
CA ARG A 244 11.53 19.11 -16.66
C ARG A 244 11.03 18.72 -18.04
N ILE A 245 11.21 17.45 -18.41
CA ILE A 245 10.75 16.83 -19.65
C ILE A 245 10.11 15.49 -19.32
N PRO A 246 9.15 14.99 -20.14
CA PRO A 246 8.56 13.67 -19.97
C PRO A 246 9.62 12.58 -20.04
N VAL A 247 9.50 11.58 -19.16
CA VAL A 247 10.32 10.38 -19.16
C VAL A 247 9.42 9.18 -19.43
N MET A 248 9.62 8.51 -20.56
CA MET A 248 8.96 7.24 -20.85
C MET A 248 9.87 6.10 -20.43
N VAL A 249 9.39 5.23 -19.56
CA VAL A 249 10.11 4.03 -19.09
C VAL A 249 9.48 2.82 -19.75
N LEU A 250 10.29 1.93 -20.29
CA LEU A 250 9.87 0.65 -20.88
C LEU A 250 10.24 -0.48 -19.93
N ASN A 251 9.34 -1.46 -19.77
CA ASN A 251 9.67 -2.70 -19.06
C ASN A 251 10.78 -3.46 -19.79
N LYS A 252 11.30 -4.51 -19.16
CA LYS A 252 12.43 -5.31 -19.67
C LYS A 252 12.18 -5.82 -21.10
N GLU A 253 10.97 -6.36 -21.37
CA GLU A 253 10.63 -6.93 -22.67
C GLU A 253 10.66 -5.85 -23.77
N ASN A 254 10.00 -4.73 -23.55
CA ASN A 254 9.93 -3.63 -24.51
C ASN A 254 11.26 -2.89 -24.63
N GLY A 255 12.00 -2.77 -23.51
CA GLY A 255 13.35 -2.27 -23.49
C GLY A 255 14.28 -3.09 -24.37
N ALA A 256 14.21 -4.43 -24.27
CA ALA A 256 15.00 -5.32 -25.11
C ALA A 256 14.67 -5.17 -26.61
N LYS A 257 13.39 -5.06 -26.99
CA LYS A 257 12.97 -4.80 -28.38
C LYS A 257 13.54 -3.47 -28.92
N LEU A 258 13.55 -2.42 -28.09
CA LEU A 258 14.12 -1.14 -28.47
C LEU A 258 15.65 -1.22 -28.63
N LEU A 259 16.34 -1.85 -27.69
CA LEU A 259 17.80 -2.00 -27.72
C LEU A 259 18.26 -2.83 -28.94
N GLU A 260 17.54 -3.91 -29.27
CA GLU A 260 17.76 -4.69 -30.49
C GLU A 260 17.60 -3.82 -31.75
N HIS A 261 16.51 -3.02 -31.85
CA HIS A 261 16.30 -2.09 -32.96
C HIS A 261 17.40 -1.04 -33.09
N LEU A 262 17.97 -0.62 -31.98
CA LEU A 262 19.11 0.29 -31.91
C LEU A 262 20.46 -0.39 -32.21
N GLN A 263 20.49 -1.71 -32.31
CA GLN A 263 21.72 -2.51 -32.40
C GLN A 263 22.65 -2.37 -31.19
N VAL A 264 22.06 -2.11 -30.01
CA VAL A 264 22.78 -2.15 -28.73
C VAL A 264 22.82 -3.59 -28.25
N THR A 265 23.99 -4.12 -27.96
CA THR A 265 24.18 -5.50 -27.52
C THR A 265 24.75 -5.55 -26.10
N LEU A 266 24.58 -6.69 -25.44
CA LEU A 266 25.22 -6.96 -24.16
C LEU A 266 26.52 -7.72 -24.42
N GLY A 267 27.65 -7.14 -24.01
CA GLY A 267 28.95 -7.79 -24.10
C GLY A 267 29.14 -8.91 -23.08
N ASP A 268 30.14 -9.73 -23.25
CA ASP A 268 30.50 -10.85 -22.37
C ASP A 268 30.84 -10.39 -20.94
N ASP A 269 31.26 -9.15 -20.78
CA ASP A 269 31.50 -8.52 -19.48
C ASP A 269 30.25 -7.92 -18.82
N GLY A 270 29.06 -8.13 -19.41
CA GLY A 270 27.79 -7.61 -18.93
C GLY A 270 27.57 -6.12 -19.20
N LYS A 271 28.47 -5.46 -19.95
CA LYS A 271 28.31 -4.05 -20.33
C LYS A 271 27.54 -3.93 -21.65
N LEU A 272 26.83 -2.83 -21.80
CA LEU A 272 26.16 -2.49 -23.05
C LEU A 272 27.15 -1.95 -24.07
N VAL A 273 27.17 -2.55 -25.25
CA VAL A 273 27.98 -2.14 -26.39
C VAL A 273 27.15 -1.17 -27.23
N PRO A 274 27.63 0.07 -27.46
CA PRO A 274 26.91 1.06 -28.24
C PRO A 274 26.74 0.64 -29.69
N PRO A 275 25.70 1.15 -30.41
CA PRO A 275 25.55 0.87 -31.84
C PRO A 275 26.69 1.50 -32.63
N ALA A 276 27.12 0.83 -33.68
CA ALA A 276 28.18 1.34 -34.58
C ALA A 276 27.75 2.61 -35.32
N THR A 277 26.43 2.81 -35.51
CA THR A 277 25.88 4.01 -36.16
C THR A 277 24.48 4.32 -35.59
N GLU A 278 24.20 5.59 -35.34
CA GLU A 278 22.88 6.06 -34.85
C GLU A 278 21.97 6.46 -36.02
N LYS A 279 21.47 5.48 -36.76
CA LYS A 279 20.52 5.70 -37.88
C LYS A 279 19.06 5.41 -37.56
N ALA A 280 18.81 4.70 -36.46
CA ALA A 280 17.47 4.30 -36.05
C ALA A 280 16.59 5.52 -35.77
N THR A 281 15.34 5.47 -36.23
CA THR A 281 14.35 6.53 -36.01
C THR A 281 13.11 5.98 -35.31
N GLY A 282 12.40 6.87 -34.63
CA GLY A 282 11.17 6.50 -33.97
C GLY A 282 10.20 7.66 -33.79
N LYS A 283 9.03 7.32 -33.24
CA LYS A 283 8.00 8.29 -32.87
C LYS A 283 7.57 8.03 -31.43
N LEU A 284 7.61 9.07 -30.62
CA LEU A 284 7.08 9.07 -29.26
C LEU A 284 5.82 9.94 -29.24
N ALA A 285 4.71 9.37 -28.80
CA ALA A 285 3.48 10.09 -28.56
C ALA A 285 3.12 9.98 -27.07
N LEU A 286 2.80 11.10 -26.46
CA LEU A 286 2.30 11.18 -25.08
C LEU A 286 0.96 11.90 -25.09
N GLY A 287 -0.02 11.34 -24.42
CA GLY A 287 -1.28 11.99 -24.08
C GLY A 287 -1.59 11.72 -22.62
N VAL A 288 -1.91 12.78 -21.88
CA VAL A 288 -2.29 12.73 -20.46
C VAL A 288 -3.66 13.36 -20.32
N ARG A 289 -4.51 12.72 -19.53
CA ARG A 289 -5.86 13.22 -19.21
C ARG A 289 -6.01 13.36 -17.71
N THR A 290 -6.46 14.53 -17.27
CA THR A 290 -6.81 14.79 -15.87
C THR A 290 -8.32 14.74 -15.68
N ASP A 291 -8.79 13.98 -14.70
CA ASP A 291 -10.16 14.01 -14.19
C ASP A 291 -10.15 14.63 -12.78
N PRO A 292 -10.56 15.89 -12.65
CA PRO A 292 -10.56 16.59 -11.36
C PRO A 292 -11.75 16.21 -10.47
N LYS A 293 -12.66 15.35 -10.95
CA LYS A 293 -13.86 14.91 -10.24
C LYS A 293 -13.83 13.42 -9.92
N ALA A 294 -12.66 12.80 -9.97
CA ALA A 294 -12.48 11.42 -9.54
C ALA A 294 -12.78 11.31 -8.04
N THR A 295 -13.20 10.14 -7.62
CA THR A 295 -13.47 9.83 -6.21
C THR A 295 -12.89 8.47 -5.85
N ALA A 296 -12.53 8.29 -4.60
CA ALA A 296 -12.39 6.99 -3.97
C ALA A 296 -13.36 6.90 -2.79
N SER A 297 -13.44 5.75 -2.15
CA SER A 297 -14.40 5.56 -1.07
C SER A 297 -13.86 4.63 0.02
N ASN A 298 -14.18 5.00 1.26
CA ASN A 298 -14.19 4.08 2.39
C ASN A 298 -15.49 3.29 2.41
N VAL A 299 -15.52 2.17 3.13
CA VAL A 299 -16.73 1.44 3.46
C VAL A 299 -17.00 1.58 4.95
N VAL A 300 -18.19 2.03 5.32
CA VAL A 300 -18.52 2.31 6.73
C VAL A 300 -19.84 1.66 7.09
N ALA A 301 -19.82 0.87 8.17
CA ALA A 301 -21.01 0.26 8.74
C ALA A 301 -21.02 0.43 10.26
N VAL A 302 -22.19 0.25 10.88
CA VAL A 302 -22.34 0.32 12.34
C VAL A 302 -23.23 -0.78 12.88
N LEU A 303 -22.80 -1.38 13.98
CA LEU A 303 -23.64 -2.12 14.91
C LEU A 303 -24.02 -1.17 16.05
N GLU A 304 -25.29 -0.82 16.15
CA GLU A 304 -25.75 0.05 17.23
C GLU A 304 -25.70 -0.67 18.57
N GLY A 305 -25.13 0.00 19.56
CA GLY A 305 -25.06 -0.47 20.94
C GLY A 305 -26.39 -0.34 21.67
N ARG A 306 -26.43 -0.78 22.94
CA ARG A 306 -27.63 -0.74 23.79
C ARG A 306 -27.63 0.46 24.75
N GLU A 307 -26.82 0.40 25.81
CA GLU A 307 -26.88 1.36 26.93
C GLU A 307 -26.07 2.64 26.65
N LEU A 308 -24.94 2.48 25.98
CA LEU A 308 -24.03 3.57 25.59
C LEU A 308 -24.04 3.80 24.08
N ALA A 309 -25.19 3.55 23.43
CA ALA A 309 -25.34 3.55 21.97
C ALA A 309 -24.87 4.83 21.26
N ARG A 310 -24.77 5.94 21.97
CA ARG A 310 -24.28 7.22 21.41
C ARG A 310 -22.76 7.28 21.31
N GLU A 311 -22.03 6.41 22.01
CA GLU A 311 -20.58 6.29 21.95
C GLU A 311 -20.23 5.13 21.03
N ALA A 312 -19.12 5.25 20.32
CA ALA A 312 -18.64 4.19 19.42
C ALA A 312 -17.14 3.93 19.57
N ILE A 313 -16.76 2.67 19.38
CA ILE A 313 -15.41 2.31 18.98
C ILE A 313 -15.37 2.14 17.46
N VAL A 314 -14.24 2.44 16.86
CA VAL A 314 -14.00 2.24 15.42
C VAL A 314 -12.97 1.13 15.24
N TYR A 315 -13.32 0.10 14.49
CA TYR A 315 -12.36 -0.85 13.93
C TYR A 315 -11.99 -0.39 12.53
N SER A 316 -10.71 -0.38 12.21
CA SER A 316 -10.22 0.01 10.89
C SER A 316 -9.20 -0.96 10.32
N ALA A 317 -9.24 -1.13 9.00
CA ALA A 317 -8.24 -1.77 8.18
C ALA A 317 -8.30 -1.16 6.77
N HIS A 318 -7.18 -1.07 6.05
CA HIS A 318 -7.25 -0.62 4.67
C HIS A 318 -7.45 -1.79 3.71
N MET A 319 -8.22 -1.54 2.65
CA MET A 319 -8.58 -2.53 1.62
C MET A 319 -7.89 -2.30 0.28
N ASP A 320 -7.21 -1.17 0.11
CA ASP A 320 -6.40 -0.87 -1.08
C ASP A 320 -5.01 -1.47 -0.98
N HIS A 321 -4.29 -1.48 -2.10
CA HIS A 321 -2.87 -1.78 -2.19
C HIS A 321 -2.26 -1.07 -3.40
N VAL A 322 -1.02 -1.39 -3.79
CA VAL A 322 -0.22 -0.57 -4.69
C VAL A 322 -0.41 -0.83 -6.19
N GLY A 323 -1.36 -1.68 -6.60
CA GLY A 323 -1.76 -1.84 -8.00
C GLY A 323 -0.93 -2.86 -8.76
N VAL A 324 -0.49 -2.52 -9.98
CA VAL A 324 0.23 -3.43 -10.88
C VAL A 324 1.61 -2.90 -11.23
N ARG A 325 2.57 -3.81 -11.33
CA ARG A 325 3.93 -3.52 -11.79
C ARG A 325 3.95 -3.21 -13.30
N ILE A 326 4.99 -2.56 -13.79
CA ILE A 326 5.12 -2.13 -15.19
C ILE A 326 5.03 -3.26 -16.22
N ASP A 327 5.33 -4.49 -15.85
CA ASP A 327 5.17 -5.70 -16.66
C ASP A 327 3.75 -6.29 -16.62
N GLY A 328 2.87 -5.72 -15.80
CA GLY A 328 1.48 -6.12 -15.65
C GLY A 328 1.22 -7.12 -14.52
N ASP A 329 2.26 -7.52 -13.78
CA ASP A 329 2.16 -8.43 -12.64
C ASP A 329 1.53 -7.69 -11.44
N PRO A 330 0.44 -8.19 -10.83
CA PRO A 330 -0.22 -7.49 -9.74
C PRO A 330 0.56 -7.60 -8.44
N PHE A 331 0.56 -6.54 -7.66
CA PHE A 331 0.92 -6.58 -6.25
C PHE A 331 -0.32 -7.04 -5.48
N ASN A 332 -0.37 -8.31 -5.10
CA ASN A 332 -1.59 -8.87 -4.52
C ASN A 332 -1.89 -8.36 -3.11
N GLY A 333 -0.85 -7.96 -2.35
CA GLY A 333 -1.02 -7.38 -1.04
C GLY A 333 -1.83 -8.30 -0.11
N ALA A 334 -1.36 -9.53 0.04
CA ALA A 334 -2.08 -10.52 0.83
C ALA A 334 -1.95 -10.22 2.32
N ASP A 335 -0.73 -9.94 2.77
CA ASP A 335 -0.53 -9.47 4.13
C ASP A 335 -0.84 -7.99 4.25
N ASP A 336 -0.40 -7.20 3.29
CA ASP A 336 -0.62 -5.76 3.21
C ASP A 336 -1.72 -5.40 2.17
N ASN A 337 -3.01 -5.22 2.51
CA ASN A 337 -3.59 -5.52 3.81
C ASN A 337 -4.89 -6.32 3.63
N ALA A 338 -4.85 -7.38 2.75
CA ALA A 338 -5.99 -8.29 2.70
C ALA A 338 -6.13 -9.08 4.02
N SER A 339 -5.02 -9.30 4.76
CA SER A 339 -5.03 -9.93 6.07
C SER A 339 -5.85 -9.13 7.09
N GLY A 340 -5.55 -7.84 7.26
CA GLY A 340 -6.27 -6.97 8.18
C GLY A 340 -7.72 -6.73 7.75
N THR A 341 -7.97 -6.54 6.44
CA THR A 341 -9.35 -6.40 5.93
C THR A 341 -10.17 -7.66 6.20
N SER A 342 -9.60 -8.86 6.02
CA SER A 342 -10.27 -10.12 6.38
C SER A 342 -10.53 -10.21 7.87
N GLY A 343 -9.56 -9.81 8.70
CA GLY A 343 -9.74 -9.70 10.15
C GLY A 343 -10.88 -8.77 10.54
N LEU A 344 -11.02 -7.62 9.86
CA LEU A 344 -12.11 -6.67 10.07
C LEU A 344 -13.48 -7.29 9.78
N LEU A 345 -13.59 -8.10 8.70
CA LEU A 345 -14.82 -8.79 8.32
C LEU A 345 -15.22 -9.83 9.38
N GLU A 346 -14.28 -10.64 9.83
CA GLU A 346 -14.51 -11.65 10.87
C GLU A 346 -14.84 -11.03 12.24
N ILE A 347 -14.19 -9.92 12.59
CA ILE A 347 -14.52 -9.15 13.79
C ILE A 347 -15.95 -8.60 13.70
N ALA A 348 -16.35 -8.09 12.54
CA ALA A 348 -17.71 -7.59 12.30
C ALA A 348 -18.75 -8.71 12.45
N GLN A 349 -18.46 -9.90 11.92
CA GLN A 349 -19.29 -11.09 12.08
C GLN A 349 -19.44 -11.49 13.55
N ALA A 350 -18.33 -11.54 14.30
CA ALA A 350 -18.35 -11.89 15.71
C ALA A 350 -19.16 -10.88 16.55
N PHE A 351 -19.15 -9.60 16.21
CA PHE A 351 -19.98 -8.59 16.86
C PHE A 351 -21.46 -8.68 16.46
N ALA A 352 -21.75 -9.00 15.19
CA ALA A 352 -23.11 -9.05 14.67
C ALA A 352 -23.95 -10.20 15.27
N GLU A 353 -23.31 -11.24 15.78
CA GLU A 353 -24.00 -12.35 16.41
C GLU A 353 -24.51 -12.02 17.82
N GLY A 354 -25.78 -12.29 18.06
CA GLY A 354 -26.47 -12.14 19.36
C GLY A 354 -26.67 -10.68 19.78
N GLU A 355 -26.73 -10.45 21.10
CA GLU A 355 -27.07 -9.12 21.64
C GLU A 355 -25.96 -8.09 21.38
N PRO A 356 -26.28 -6.88 20.88
CA PRO A 356 -25.28 -5.84 20.69
C PRO A 356 -24.54 -5.46 21.99
N PRO A 357 -23.30 -4.99 21.92
CA PRO A 357 -22.56 -4.51 23.09
C PRO A 357 -23.19 -3.22 23.66
N ALA A 358 -22.66 -2.73 24.78
CA ALA A 358 -23.20 -1.50 25.39
C ALA A 358 -22.95 -0.28 24.48
N ARG A 359 -21.75 -0.12 23.92
CA ARG A 359 -21.41 0.94 22.92
C ARG A 359 -21.65 0.44 21.50
N SER A 360 -21.91 1.38 20.61
CA SER A 360 -21.91 1.11 19.17
C SER A 360 -20.51 0.73 18.68
N VAL A 361 -20.47 -0.06 17.61
CA VAL A 361 -19.22 -0.47 16.95
C VAL A 361 -19.29 -0.04 15.50
N VAL A 362 -18.36 0.80 15.07
CA VAL A 362 -18.20 1.24 13.68
C VAL A 362 -17.11 0.40 13.03
N PHE A 363 -17.43 -0.19 11.88
CA PHE A 363 -16.49 -0.93 11.04
C PHE A 363 -16.15 -0.06 9.84
N LEU A 364 -14.86 0.21 9.65
CA LEU A 364 -14.32 1.13 8.66
C LEU A 364 -13.23 0.44 7.83
N ALA A 365 -13.57 0.02 6.61
CA ALA A 365 -12.56 -0.36 5.63
C ALA A 365 -12.19 0.89 4.83
N VAL A 366 -10.94 1.32 4.94
CA VAL A 366 -10.44 2.54 4.28
C VAL A 366 -9.76 2.23 2.96
N SER A 367 -9.62 3.25 2.12
CA SER A 367 -8.81 3.23 0.91
C SER A 367 -7.85 4.42 0.90
N GLY A 368 -6.80 4.36 0.07
CA GLY A 368 -5.79 5.43 0.00
C GLY A 368 -4.84 5.45 1.19
N GLU A 369 -4.73 4.36 1.91
CA GLU A 369 -3.71 4.17 2.94
C GLU A 369 -2.32 4.28 2.31
N GLU A 370 -2.08 3.50 1.27
CA GLU A 370 -0.84 3.39 0.48
C GLU A 370 -0.40 4.70 -0.18
N LEU A 371 -1.33 5.62 -0.34
CA LEU A 371 -1.09 6.94 -0.94
C LEU A 371 -0.89 8.05 0.10
N GLY A 372 -0.86 7.67 1.39
CA GLY A 372 -0.63 8.56 2.52
C GLY A 372 -1.82 8.74 3.43
N LEU A 373 -2.50 7.65 3.79
CA LEU A 373 -3.57 7.57 4.79
C LEU A 373 -4.80 8.42 4.42
N TRP A 374 -5.15 8.53 3.12
CA TRP A 374 -6.16 9.50 2.67
C TRP A 374 -7.56 9.18 3.17
N GLY A 375 -7.97 7.92 3.12
CA GLY A 375 -9.32 7.51 3.51
C GLY A 375 -9.58 7.70 5.00
N SER A 376 -8.63 7.32 5.84
CA SER A 376 -8.74 7.53 7.28
C SER A 376 -8.63 9.02 7.66
N ALA A 377 -7.79 9.80 6.95
CA ALA A 377 -7.73 11.25 7.12
C ALA A 377 -9.09 11.90 6.77
N TRP A 378 -9.67 11.48 5.64
CA TRP A 378 -11.00 11.96 5.26
C TRP A 378 -12.07 11.62 6.29
N PHE A 379 -12.10 10.35 6.77
CA PHE A 379 -13.05 9.95 7.81
C PHE A 379 -12.84 10.74 9.10
N ALA A 380 -11.59 10.95 9.54
CA ALA A 380 -11.29 11.71 10.75
C ALA A 380 -11.67 13.20 10.66
N ASP A 381 -11.63 13.79 9.45
CA ASP A 381 -12.03 15.17 9.18
C ASP A 381 -13.53 15.32 8.88
N HIS A 382 -14.15 14.29 8.31
CA HIS A 382 -15.57 14.24 7.91
C HIS A 382 -16.26 12.98 8.47
N PRO A 383 -16.25 12.79 9.80
CA PRO A 383 -16.72 11.54 10.39
C PRO A 383 -18.23 11.38 10.19
N THR A 384 -18.65 10.18 9.80
CA THR A 384 -20.06 9.82 9.67
C THR A 384 -20.69 9.42 11.01
N TRP A 385 -19.88 9.30 12.06
CA TRP A 385 -20.29 9.20 13.47
C TRP A 385 -19.77 10.44 14.21
N PRO A 386 -20.52 11.00 15.21
CA PRO A 386 -20.06 12.20 15.92
C PRO A 386 -18.64 12.02 16.51
N ALA A 387 -17.70 12.89 16.12
CA ALA A 387 -16.27 12.74 16.46
C ALA A 387 -16.03 12.70 17.99
N ASP A 388 -16.75 13.52 18.78
CA ASP A 388 -16.67 13.56 20.23
C ASP A 388 -17.25 12.31 20.92
N ARG A 389 -17.88 11.44 20.13
CA ARG A 389 -18.47 10.18 20.57
C ARG A 389 -17.65 8.96 20.16
N ILE A 390 -16.60 9.12 19.37
CA ILE A 390 -15.65 8.05 19.11
C ILE A 390 -14.71 7.95 20.30
N VAL A 391 -14.74 6.82 21.01
CA VAL A 391 -14.01 6.65 22.27
C VAL A 391 -12.69 5.89 22.11
N ALA A 392 -12.53 5.13 21.03
CA ALA A 392 -11.29 4.43 20.68
C ALA A 392 -11.27 4.04 19.21
N ASN A 393 -10.07 3.79 18.69
CA ASN A 393 -9.85 3.09 17.42
C ASN A 393 -8.98 1.84 17.64
N VAL A 394 -9.38 0.73 17.02
CA VAL A 394 -8.60 -0.52 16.91
C VAL A 394 -8.27 -0.70 15.44
N ASN A 395 -7.01 -0.58 15.09
CA ASN A 395 -6.52 -0.73 13.72
C ASN A 395 -5.77 -2.04 13.57
N ILE A 396 -5.97 -2.72 12.46
CA ILE A 396 -5.26 -3.96 12.10
C ILE A 396 -4.74 -3.83 10.67
N ASP A 397 -3.45 -4.09 10.54
CA ASP A 397 -2.75 -3.92 9.28
C ASP A 397 -1.50 -4.80 9.30
N MET A 398 -1.41 -5.73 8.33
CA MET A 398 -0.40 -6.78 8.29
C MET A 398 -0.45 -7.69 9.53
N ILE A 399 -1.34 -8.68 9.50
CA ILE A 399 -1.55 -9.61 10.63
C ILE A 399 -1.38 -11.08 10.25
N GLY A 400 -0.88 -11.38 9.05
CA GLY A 400 -0.82 -12.72 8.48
C GLY A 400 0.60 -13.29 8.32
N ARG A 401 1.66 -12.55 8.69
CA ARG A 401 3.06 -12.98 8.52
C ARG A 401 3.88 -12.89 9.82
N ALA A 402 3.18 -12.91 10.96
CA ALA A 402 3.82 -12.85 12.27
C ALA A 402 4.87 -13.95 12.46
N GLU A 403 6.01 -13.62 13.05
CA GLU A 403 7.01 -14.60 13.45
C GLU A 403 6.46 -15.49 14.56
N VAL A 404 6.51 -16.81 14.37
CA VAL A 404 6.21 -17.78 15.45
C VAL A 404 7.51 -18.31 16.00
N LYS A 405 7.82 -17.99 17.25
CA LYS A 405 9.02 -18.42 17.96
C LYS A 405 8.68 -18.93 19.35
N ASP A 406 9.26 -20.07 19.72
CA ASP A 406 9.02 -20.74 21.02
C ASP A 406 7.52 -20.98 21.31
N GLY A 407 6.73 -21.27 20.25
CA GLY A 407 5.28 -21.50 20.33
C GLY A 407 4.46 -20.23 20.58
N ARG A 408 5.07 -19.05 20.47
CA ARG A 408 4.41 -17.75 20.61
C ARG A 408 4.40 -16.98 19.28
N ILE A 409 3.31 -16.32 19.01
CA ILE A 409 3.14 -15.38 17.90
C ILE A 409 3.74 -14.04 18.34
N HIS A 410 4.71 -13.53 17.60
CA HIS A 410 5.34 -12.24 17.87
C HIS A 410 4.72 -11.15 17.01
N MET A 411 4.09 -10.18 17.66
CA MET A 411 3.45 -9.04 17.02
C MET A 411 4.01 -7.73 17.59
N GLN A 412 3.79 -6.67 16.85
CA GLN A 412 4.07 -5.32 17.29
C GLN A 412 2.77 -4.60 17.66
N VAL A 413 2.85 -3.72 18.64
CA VAL A 413 1.74 -2.86 19.04
C VAL A 413 2.21 -1.43 19.22
N THR A 414 1.43 -0.49 18.74
CA THR A 414 1.66 0.94 18.96
C THR A 414 0.33 1.65 19.28
N PRO A 415 0.35 2.70 20.13
CA PRO A 415 1.49 3.22 20.91
C PRO A 415 1.92 2.24 22.00
N SER A 416 3.24 1.98 22.12
CA SER A 416 3.76 1.10 23.18
C SER A 416 3.75 1.76 24.55
N HIS A 417 4.13 0.99 25.58
CA HIS A 417 4.26 1.56 26.94
C HIS A 417 5.23 2.76 27.04
N ALA A 418 6.22 2.82 26.15
CA ALA A 418 7.20 3.92 26.13
C ALA A 418 6.70 5.17 25.38
N HIS A 419 5.58 5.07 24.68
CA HIS A 419 5.04 6.17 23.89
C HIS A 419 4.19 7.14 24.75
N GLU A 420 4.25 8.45 24.48
CA GLU A 420 3.48 9.47 25.19
C GLU A 420 1.95 9.27 25.09
N LYS A 421 1.48 8.61 24.04
CA LYS A 421 0.06 8.28 23.79
C LYS A 421 -0.33 6.88 24.27
N TYR A 422 0.52 6.23 25.08
CA TYR A 422 0.15 4.96 25.71
C TYR A 422 -1.13 5.12 26.52
N SER A 423 -2.03 4.17 26.41
CA SER A 423 -3.37 4.27 26.97
C SER A 423 -3.85 2.97 27.59
N THR A 424 -4.98 3.04 28.32
CA THR A 424 -5.57 1.84 28.96
C THR A 424 -5.98 0.79 27.95
N ILE A 425 -6.37 1.13 26.71
CA ILE A 425 -6.73 0.13 25.69
C ILE A 425 -5.51 -0.72 25.30
N VAL A 426 -4.32 -0.12 25.16
CA VAL A 426 -3.10 -0.84 24.85
C VAL A 426 -2.66 -1.70 26.05
N ARG A 427 -2.68 -1.16 27.27
CA ARG A 427 -2.36 -1.92 28.48
C ARG A 427 -3.21 -3.19 28.58
N ASP A 428 -4.51 -3.04 28.36
CA ASP A 428 -5.45 -4.13 28.50
C ASP A 428 -5.25 -5.16 27.36
N SER A 429 -4.93 -4.71 26.13
CA SER A 429 -4.62 -5.62 25.01
C SER A 429 -3.37 -6.46 25.27
N VAL A 430 -2.34 -5.91 25.90
CA VAL A 430 -1.13 -6.66 26.29
C VAL A 430 -1.45 -7.78 27.26
N ALA A 431 -2.33 -7.52 28.24
CA ALA A 431 -2.76 -8.55 29.20
C ALA A 431 -3.57 -9.68 28.53
N MET A 432 -4.36 -9.37 27.48
CA MET A 432 -5.13 -10.34 26.70
C MET A 432 -4.23 -11.14 25.75
N ALA A 433 -3.25 -10.51 25.13
CA ALA A 433 -2.30 -11.12 24.21
C ALA A 433 -1.59 -12.33 24.83
N GLY A 434 -1.13 -12.19 26.06
CA GLY A 434 -0.50 -13.30 26.80
C GLY A 434 -1.38 -14.54 26.95
N LYS A 435 -2.70 -14.36 27.04
CA LYS A 435 -3.68 -15.46 27.13
C LYS A 435 -3.92 -16.16 25.78
N LEU A 436 -3.56 -15.50 24.67
CA LEU A 436 -3.68 -16.02 23.31
C LEU A 436 -2.33 -16.50 22.75
N ASN A 437 -1.31 -16.68 23.59
CA ASN A 437 0.06 -17.01 23.18
C ASN A 437 0.67 -15.97 22.21
N ILE A 438 0.23 -14.72 22.29
CA ILE A 438 0.80 -13.61 21.55
C ILE A 438 1.76 -12.84 22.45
N SER A 439 2.95 -12.55 21.93
CA SER A 439 3.96 -11.69 22.55
C SER A 439 3.94 -10.35 21.81
N LEU A 440 3.61 -9.27 22.50
CA LEU A 440 3.61 -7.93 21.93
C LEU A 440 4.93 -7.22 22.24
N SER A 441 5.50 -6.58 21.24
CA SER A 441 6.67 -5.70 21.32
C SER A 441 6.31 -4.29 20.85
N SER A 442 7.20 -3.31 21.11
CA SER A 442 6.97 -1.94 20.65
C SER A 442 7.01 -1.85 19.13
N GLY A 443 5.92 -1.36 18.57
CA GLY A 443 5.76 -0.99 17.16
C GLY A 443 5.78 0.52 16.93
N ASP A 444 6.38 1.33 17.82
CA ASP A 444 6.29 2.80 17.75
C ASP A 444 6.96 3.41 16.51
N THR A 445 7.82 2.66 15.82
CA THR A 445 8.32 3.03 14.49
C THR A 445 7.21 3.09 13.42
N TYR A 446 6.09 2.41 13.66
CA TYR A 446 4.91 2.37 12.79
C TYR A 446 3.78 3.31 13.26
N TYR A 447 3.98 4.10 14.34
CA TYR A 447 2.94 4.95 14.92
C TYR A 447 2.30 5.93 13.92
N GLN A 448 3.04 6.36 12.91
CA GLN A 448 2.55 7.29 11.88
C GLN A 448 2.33 6.62 10.51
N ARG A 449 2.40 5.28 10.44
CA ARG A 449 2.48 4.55 9.18
C ARG A 449 1.22 3.74 8.84
N SER A 450 0.13 3.88 9.62
CA SER A 450 -1.16 3.30 9.29
C SER A 450 -2.32 4.15 9.82
N ASP A 451 -3.54 3.76 9.52
CA ASP A 451 -4.78 4.54 9.63
C ASP A 451 -5.12 5.03 11.03
N HIS A 452 -4.69 4.31 12.08
CA HIS A 452 -4.87 4.72 13.48
C HIS A 452 -4.31 6.12 13.77
N TYR A 453 -3.27 6.52 13.02
CA TYR A 453 -2.62 7.82 13.24
C TYR A 453 -3.57 8.99 13.04
N ASN A 454 -4.51 8.91 12.08
CA ASN A 454 -5.48 9.97 11.85
C ASN A 454 -6.48 10.11 13.01
N PHE A 455 -6.82 9.03 13.70
CA PHE A 455 -7.61 9.08 14.94
C PHE A 455 -6.78 9.61 16.11
N ALA A 456 -5.54 9.16 16.25
CA ALA A 456 -4.62 9.64 17.28
C ALA A 456 -4.40 11.16 17.19
N LYS A 457 -4.26 11.74 15.99
CA LYS A 457 -4.19 13.20 15.76
C LYS A 457 -5.44 13.95 16.27
N LYS A 458 -6.59 13.30 16.35
CA LYS A 458 -7.83 13.85 16.91
C LYS A 458 -7.94 13.66 18.43
N GLY A 459 -6.92 13.09 19.07
CA GLY A 459 -6.91 12.82 20.50
C GLY A 459 -7.73 11.60 20.90
N ILE A 460 -8.08 10.73 19.96
CA ILE A 460 -8.79 9.48 20.21
C ILE A 460 -7.76 8.42 20.62
N PRO A 461 -7.93 7.72 21.75
CA PRO A 461 -7.08 6.59 22.11
C PRO A 461 -7.10 5.51 21.03
N VAL A 462 -5.93 5.03 20.63
CA VAL A 462 -5.77 4.04 19.56
C VAL A 462 -4.98 2.83 20.04
N VAL A 463 -5.20 1.70 19.39
CA VAL A 463 -4.31 0.55 19.40
C VAL A 463 -4.16 0.05 17.97
N PHE A 464 -2.95 -0.23 17.58
CA PHE A 464 -2.60 -0.76 16.27
C PHE A 464 -1.78 -2.04 16.41
N PHE A 465 -2.23 -3.10 15.78
CA PHE A 465 -1.55 -4.40 15.73
C PHE A 465 -0.98 -4.61 14.34
N CYS A 466 0.32 -4.99 14.27
CA CYS A 466 1.06 -5.21 13.05
C CYS A 466 2.11 -6.30 13.28
N ASP A 467 2.40 -7.15 12.30
CA ASP A 467 3.49 -8.12 12.38
C ASP A 467 4.85 -7.54 11.94
N GLY A 468 4.83 -6.37 11.29
CA GLY A 468 6.01 -5.67 10.80
C GLY A 468 6.34 -6.00 9.34
N GLU A 469 7.41 -5.39 8.83
CA GLU A 469 7.84 -5.59 7.44
C GLU A 469 8.52 -6.95 7.27
N HIS A 470 8.18 -7.65 6.20
CA HIS A 470 8.79 -8.91 5.76
C HIS A 470 9.33 -8.78 4.33
N PRO A 471 10.12 -9.76 3.80
CA PRO A 471 10.75 -9.63 2.48
C PRO A 471 9.79 -9.46 1.31
N ASP A 472 8.51 -9.87 1.46
CA ASP A 472 7.49 -9.74 0.44
C ASP A 472 6.68 -8.43 0.54
N TYR A 473 6.90 -7.61 1.57
CA TYR A 473 6.23 -6.32 1.77
C TYR A 473 6.41 -5.43 0.52
N HIS A 474 5.30 -4.95 -0.05
CA HIS A 474 5.24 -4.20 -1.31
C HIS A 474 5.95 -4.92 -2.46
N GLN A 475 5.79 -6.24 -2.54
CA GLN A 475 6.28 -7.06 -3.64
C GLN A 475 5.14 -7.84 -4.27
N VAL A 476 5.31 -8.19 -5.56
CA VAL A 476 4.37 -9.08 -6.26
C VAL A 476 4.34 -10.48 -5.65
N THR A 477 5.25 -10.79 -4.74
CA THR A 477 5.33 -12.08 -4.04
C THR A 477 4.54 -12.11 -2.73
N ASP A 478 3.86 -11.03 -2.36
CA ASP A 478 2.94 -11.03 -1.20
C ASP A 478 1.61 -11.71 -1.58
N HIS A 479 1.63 -13.04 -1.59
CA HIS A 479 0.53 -13.90 -1.99
C HIS A 479 -0.19 -14.54 -0.80
N PRO A 480 -1.50 -14.85 -0.93
CA PRO A 480 -2.30 -15.39 0.17
C PRO A 480 -1.91 -16.81 0.61
N ASP A 481 -1.18 -17.56 -0.22
CA ASP A 481 -0.62 -18.86 0.17
C ASP A 481 0.58 -18.77 1.14
N ARG A 482 1.10 -17.56 1.34
CA ARG A 482 2.17 -17.29 2.31
C ARG A 482 1.68 -16.83 3.67
N LEU A 483 0.37 -16.59 3.84
CA LEU A 483 -0.20 -16.17 5.12
C LEU A 483 -0.27 -17.34 6.11
N ASP A 484 0.10 -17.06 7.36
CA ASP A 484 -0.19 -17.93 8.50
C ASP A 484 -1.57 -17.64 9.07
N TYR A 485 -2.56 -18.33 8.55
CA TYR A 485 -3.96 -18.16 8.97
C TYR A 485 -4.22 -18.51 10.44
N ALA A 486 -3.34 -19.30 11.08
CA ALA A 486 -3.46 -19.58 12.51
C ALA A 486 -3.05 -18.38 13.36
N SER A 487 -1.94 -17.73 13.01
CA SER A 487 -1.52 -16.46 13.63
C SER A 487 -2.53 -15.36 13.36
N MET A 488 -3.03 -15.26 12.14
CA MET A 488 -4.03 -14.29 11.72
C MET A 488 -5.33 -14.42 12.53
N GLU A 489 -5.83 -15.65 12.75
CA GLU A 489 -6.97 -15.94 13.61
C GLU A 489 -6.73 -15.46 15.06
N ALA A 490 -5.57 -15.76 15.63
CA ALA A 490 -5.23 -15.37 17.00
C ALA A 490 -5.15 -13.83 17.14
N VAL A 491 -4.59 -13.14 16.18
CA VAL A 491 -4.47 -11.67 16.19
C VAL A 491 -5.82 -11.01 15.99
N ALA A 492 -6.65 -11.50 15.07
CA ALA A 492 -8.03 -11.01 14.89
C ALA A 492 -8.87 -11.20 16.17
N ARG A 493 -8.68 -12.34 16.87
CA ARG A 493 -9.30 -12.59 18.18
C ARG A 493 -8.80 -11.62 19.24
N LEU A 494 -7.51 -11.29 19.27
CA LEU A 494 -6.96 -10.27 20.17
C LEU A 494 -7.59 -8.91 19.91
N ALA A 495 -7.64 -8.49 18.65
CA ALA A 495 -8.24 -7.22 18.25
C ALA A 495 -9.74 -7.17 18.62
N PHE A 496 -10.49 -8.25 18.35
CA PHE A 496 -11.89 -8.37 18.78
C PHE A 496 -12.02 -8.22 20.30
N TRP A 497 -11.26 -8.98 21.09
CA TRP A 497 -11.36 -8.94 22.54
C TRP A 497 -11.03 -7.55 23.11
N THR A 498 -9.98 -6.93 22.57
CA THR A 498 -9.59 -5.56 22.93
C THR A 498 -10.75 -4.57 22.79
N GLY A 499 -11.41 -4.55 21.65
CA GLY A 499 -12.53 -3.64 21.44
C GLY A 499 -13.81 -4.11 22.13
N TRP A 500 -14.02 -5.42 22.31
CA TRP A 500 -15.16 -5.94 23.08
C TRP A 500 -15.16 -5.41 24.52
N GLU A 501 -14.00 -5.39 25.18
CA GLU A 501 -13.85 -4.83 26.52
C GLU A 501 -14.21 -3.32 26.53
N VAL A 502 -13.71 -2.56 25.56
CA VAL A 502 -14.06 -1.13 25.42
C VAL A 502 -15.53 -0.95 25.12
N ALA A 503 -16.13 -1.82 24.28
CA ALA A 503 -17.52 -1.73 23.91
C ALA A 503 -18.49 -1.99 25.08
N ASN A 504 -18.09 -2.77 26.10
CA ASN A 504 -18.94 -3.15 27.21
C ASN A 504 -18.60 -2.48 28.55
N ARG A 505 -17.42 -1.88 28.69
CA ARG A 505 -17.01 -1.18 29.91
C ARG A 505 -17.62 0.21 29.98
N ARG A 506 -18.03 0.71 31.16
CA ARG A 506 -18.57 2.07 31.31
C ARG A 506 -17.51 3.15 31.10
N GLU A 507 -16.29 2.91 31.59
CA GLU A 507 -15.19 3.86 31.52
C GLU A 507 -14.67 3.94 30.07
N ARG A 508 -14.42 5.16 29.60
CA ARG A 508 -13.72 5.37 28.33
C ARG A 508 -12.22 5.04 28.48
N PRO A 509 -11.56 4.56 27.42
CA PRO A 509 -10.10 4.53 27.39
C PRO A 509 -9.51 5.91 27.69
N ARG A 510 -8.36 5.93 28.37
CA ARG A 510 -7.66 7.16 28.75
C ARG A 510 -6.17 7.02 28.53
N ASP A 511 -5.52 8.12 28.21
CA ASP A 511 -4.07 8.20 28.13
C ASP A 511 -3.45 7.96 29.52
N LEU A 512 -2.35 7.21 29.53
CA LEU A 512 -1.54 6.93 30.72
C LEU A 512 -0.18 7.65 30.64
N GLY A 513 0.18 8.16 29.46
CA GLY A 513 1.51 8.64 29.17
C GLY A 513 2.55 7.53 29.14
N ALA A 514 3.78 7.86 28.82
CA ALA A 514 4.87 6.87 28.78
C ALA A 514 5.07 6.20 30.13
N GLN A 515 5.26 4.89 30.12
CA GLN A 515 5.49 4.02 31.28
C GLN A 515 6.85 3.30 31.15
N PRO A 516 7.51 2.94 32.25
CA PRO A 516 8.82 2.28 32.22
C PRO A 516 8.78 0.85 31.69
N ALA A 517 7.64 0.19 31.77
CA ALA A 517 7.43 -1.18 31.30
C ALA A 517 5.95 -1.43 30.98
N TRP A 518 5.69 -2.57 30.36
CA TRP A 518 4.34 -3.04 30.07
C TRP A 518 3.50 -3.29 31.30
#